data_0df8bf823927e9e42d1e640cb1fe0b02
#
_entry.id   0df8bf823927e9e42d1e640cb1fe0b02
#
_cell.length_a   1.000
_cell.length_b   1.000
_cell.length_c   1.000
_cell.angle_alpha   90.00
_cell.angle_beta   90.00
_cell.angle_gamma   90.00
#
_symmetry.space_group_name_H-M   'P 1'
#
loop_
_entity.id
_entity.type
_entity.pdbx_description
1 polymer ?
#
loop_
_entity_poly.entity_id
_entity_poly.type
_entity_poly.pdbx_seq_one_letter_code
_entity_poly.pdbx_strand_id
1 'polypeptide(L)'
;MRREGGFIGSQPPWDGANRPGNWSVLDVYNRQRQSLWIRSSDPFVNNVVCDLRFEGLNNGTVFVDSGPLLLPVSRVGTSGVITSTTRSKYESASGLFPDSNGYLSVTHPNLALGAGNFTIEMWLFVATSRSNNGILSLGTSDSIFTVILSAVSNFLRVAGSSNIASVPLNSWFHLAYVREGTGTNQAKLYLNGTLINQATNASNYNQTFYSIGVYFSSGFCWGANMDNFRVTKAVRYLTNFNPETDTYMS
;
A
#
# COMPACT_ATOMS: atom_id res chain seq x y z
N MET A 1 47.03 -15.53 6.03
CA MET A 1 46.02 -14.97 6.93
C MET A 1 44.92 -14.31 6.08
N ARG A 2 43.75 -14.94 5.94
CA ARG A 2 42.59 -14.29 5.30
C ARG A 2 41.97 -13.33 6.33
N ARG A 3 41.85 -12.06 5.99
CA ARG A 3 41.07 -11.11 6.77
C ARG A 3 39.60 -11.40 6.50
N GLU A 4 38.92 -11.93 7.49
CA GLU A 4 37.47 -12.06 7.47
C GLU A 4 36.88 -10.67 7.70
N GLY A 5 36.30 -10.09 6.66
CA GLY A 5 35.51 -8.87 6.76
C GLY A 5 34.20 -9.19 7.44
N GLY A 6 34.10 -8.98 8.74
CA GLY A 6 32.84 -9.13 9.47
C GLY A 6 31.89 -8.00 9.15
N PHE A 7 30.66 -8.33 8.78
CA PHE A 7 29.56 -7.41 8.74
C PHE A 7 29.24 -6.95 10.18
N ILE A 8 29.34 -5.65 10.45
CA ILE A 8 29.01 -5.06 11.76
C ILE A 8 27.50 -4.86 11.83
N GLY A 9 26.79 -5.82 12.40
CA GLY A 9 25.38 -5.74 12.73
C GLY A 9 25.09 -6.55 13.99
N SER A 10 24.14 -6.14 14.79
CA SER A 10 23.72 -6.92 15.96
C SER A 10 23.18 -8.27 15.51
N GLN A 11 23.70 -9.33 16.07
CA GLN A 11 23.28 -10.70 15.76
C GLN A 11 21.86 -10.95 16.30
N PRO A 12 20.95 -11.54 15.51
CA PRO A 12 19.67 -12.00 16.06
C PRO A 12 19.89 -13.12 17.08
N PRO A 13 18.95 -13.33 18.01
CA PRO A 13 19.07 -14.39 18.98
C PRO A 13 19.19 -15.75 18.30
N TRP A 14 20.01 -16.59 18.88
CA TRP A 14 20.37 -17.93 18.37
C TRP A 14 19.16 -18.83 18.27
N ASP A 15 18.85 -19.33 17.07
CA ASP A 15 17.79 -20.31 16.84
C ASP A 15 18.30 -21.77 16.76
N GLY A 16 19.58 -22.00 17.09
CA GLY A 16 20.20 -23.32 17.10
C GLY A 16 20.51 -23.89 15.72
N ALA A 17 20.03 -23.31 14.64
CA ALA A 17 20.21 -23.82 13.27
C ALA A 17 21.23 -23.01 12.47
N ASN A 18 21.65 -21.84 12.95
CA ASN A 18 22.54 -20.93 12.25
C ASN A 18 23.97 -20.94 12.79
N ARG A 19 24.91 -21.24 11.94
CA ARG A 19 26.33 -21.12 12.24
C ARG A 19 26.71 -19.64 12.34
N PRO A 20 27.49 -19.20 13.35
CA PRO A 20 28.05 -17.88 13.39
C PRO A 20 29.05 -17.71 12.23
N GLY A 21 28.91 -16.70 11.44
CA GLY A 21 29.85 -16.31 10.37
C GLY A 21 29.24 -16.39 8.98
N ASN A 22 29.74 -15.69 8.07
CA ASN A 22 29.58 -15.68 6.60
C ASN A 22 28.18 -15.93 6.04
N TRP A 23 27.34 -14.92 6.14
CA TRP A 23 26.14 -14.82 5.31
C TRP A 23 26.56 -14.59 3.84
N SER A 24 26.05 -15.40 2.92
CA SER A 24 26.18 -15.09 1.51
C SER A 24 25.33 -13.85 1.18
N VAL A 25 25.67 -13.13 0.12
CA VAL A 25 24.86 -12.02 -0.38
C VAL A 25 23.41 -12.47 -0.64
N LEU A 26 23.24 -13.72 -1.09
CA LEU A 26 21.94 -14.32 -1.31
C LEU A 26 21.16 -14.56 0.00
N ASP A 27 21.84 -14.99 1.07
CA ASP A 27 21.19 -15.16 2.38
C ASP A 27 20.75 -13.82 2.95
N VAL A 28 21.59 -12.78 2.86
CA VAL A 28 21.26 -11.42 3.25
C VAL A 28 20.06 -10.92 2.44
N TYR A 29 20.11 -11.08 1.11
CA TYR A 29 19.03 -10.67 0.21
C TYR A 29 17.71 -11.41 0.51
N ASN A 30 17.75 -12.73 0.69
CA ASN A 30 16.58 -13.53 0.99
C ASN A 30 15.99 -13.18 2.36
N ARG A 31 16.82 -12.91 3.36
CA ARG A 31 16.36 -12.50 4.69
C ARG A 31 15.79 -11.08 4.69
N GLN A 32 16.38 -10.17 3.92
CA GLN A 32 15.80 -8.85 3.71
C GLN A 32 14.44 -8.95 3.03
N ARG A 33 14.31 -9.76 1.97
CA ARG A 33 13.04 -10.02 1.29
C ARG A 33 11.99 -10.67 2.18
N GLN A 34 12.39 -11.54 3.08
CA GLN A 34 11.49 -12.23 4.02
C GLN A 34 11.21 -11.41 5.30
N SER A 35 11.67 -10.15 5.35
CA SER A 35 11.59 -9.30 6.56
C SER A 35 12.18 -9.96 7.82
N LEU A 36 13.00 -11.01 7.66
CA LEU A 36 13.68 -11.72 8.75
C LEU A 36 14.92 -10.98 9.25
N TRP A 37 15.39 -9.96 8.52
CA TRP A 37 16.49 -9.11 8.91
C TRP A 37 15.98 -7.85 9.57
N ILE A 38 15.82 -7.93 10.86
CA ILE A 38 15.51 -6.83 11.77
C ILE A 38 14.73 -5.67 11.12
N ARG A 39 13.49 -5.85 10.89
CA ARG A 39 12.54 -4.79 11.16
C ARG A 39 11.99 -5.09 12.53
N SER A 40 12.64 -4.49 13.51
CA SER A 40 12.10 -4.44 14.83
C SER A 40 10.63 -4.05 14.71
N SER A 41 9.78 -4.93 15.12
CA SER A 41 8.57 -4.50 15.76
C SER A 41 7.39 -4.02 14.93
N ASP A 42 7.25 -4.31 13.61
CA ASP A 42 5.89 -4.20 13.06
C ASP A 42 5.03 -5.33 13.66
N PRO A 43 4.15 -5.04 14.63
CA PRO A 43 3.30 -6.06 15.24
C PRO A 43 2.35 -6.70 14.23
N PHE A 44 2.21 -6.10 13.05
CA PHE A 44 1.31 -6.53 11.99
C PHE A 44 2.01 -7.22 10.81
N VAL A 45 3.34 -7.42 10.85
CA VAL A 45 4.08 -7.98 9.71
C VAL A 45 3.48 -9.28 9.18
N ASN A 46 3.04 -10.18 10.07
CA ASN A 46 2.42 -11.45 9.71
C ASN A 46 0.99 -11.32 9.15
N ASN A 47 0.39 -10.15 9.26
CA ASN A 47 -0.93 -9.82 8.73
C ASN A 47 -0.86 -9.04 7.42
N VAL A 48 0.33 -8.61 6.98
CA VAL A 48 0.51 -7.90 5.72
C VAL A 48 0.28 -8.86 4.56
N VAL A 49 -0.57 -8.47 3.64
CA VAL A 49 -0.90 -9.26 2.44
C VAL A 49 -0.45 -8.59 1.15
N CYS A 50 -0.12 -7.30 1.18
CA CYS A 50 0.50 -6.56 0.08
C CYS A 50 1.22 -5.34 0.64
N ASP A 51 2.45 -5.07 0.17
CA ASP A 51 3.28 -3.91 0.57
C ASP A 51 4.06 -3.41 -0.64
N LEU A 52 3.58 -2.38 -1.31
CA LEU A 52 4.23 -1.78 -2.47
C LEU A 52 4.88 -0.45 -2.07
N ARG A 53 6.19 -0.43 -2.06
CA ARG A 53 6.99 0.76 -1.69
C ARG A 53 7.33 1.64 -2.86
N PHE A 54 7.15 1.13 -4.08
CA PHE A 54 7.42 1.83 -5.35
C PHE A 54 8.86 2.26 -5.56
N GLU A 55 9.81 1.64 -4.86
CA GLU A 55 11.22 1.94 -5.00
C GLU A 55 11.79 1.46 -6.34
N GLY A 56 12.80 2.19 -6.84
CA GLY A 56 13.48 1.84 -8.07
C GLY A 56 14.14 3.02 -8.77
N LEU A 57 14.73 2.73 -9.91
CA LEU A 57 15.33 3.77 -10.78
C LEU A 57 14.22 4.62 -11.42
N ASN A 58 14.55 5.87 -11.74
CA ASN A 58 13.62 6.74 -12.47
C ASN A 58 13.18 6.10 -13.80
N ASN A 59 11.89 6.16 -14.09
CA ASN A 59 11.24 5.47 -15.21
C ASN A 59 11.32 3.94 -15.16
N GLY A 60 11.59 3.36 -14.00
CA GLY A 60 11.54 1.90 -13.80
C GLY A 60 10.15 1.34 -14.03
N THR A 61 10.09 0.10 -14.49
CA THR A 61 8.83 -0.57 -14.87
C THR A 61 8.57 -1.86 -14.10
N VAL A 62 9.46 -2.18 -13.16
CA VAL A 62 9.36 -3.35 -12.29
C VAL A 62 8.87 -2.91 -10.93
N PHE A 63 7.79 -3.52 -10.47
CA PHE A 63 7.21 -3.28 -9.15
C PHE A 63 7.29 -4.56 -8.33
N VAL A 64 7.69 -4.41 -7.08
CA VAL A 64 7.91 -5.54 -6.17
C VAL A 64 7.01 -5.38 -4.96
N ASP A 65 6.31 -6.44 -4.59
CA ASP A 65 5.69 -6.55 -3.28
C ASP A 65 6.78 -6.85 -2.25
N SER A 66 6.97 -5.94 -1.32
CA SER A 66 7.91 -6.06 -0.20
C SER A 66 7.30 -6.77 1.01
N GLY A 67 6.03 -7.15 0.93
CA GLY A 67 5.33 -7.90 1.97
C GLY A 67 5.79 -9.36 2.05
N PRO A 68 5.39 -10.09 3.10
CA PRO A 68 5.82 -11.46 3.34
C PRO A 68 5.35 -12.45 2.27
N LEU A 69 4.32 -12.11 1.49
CA LEU A 69 3.79 -12.97 0.43
C LEU A 69 4.54 -12.82 -0.89
N LEU A 70 5.32 -11.76 -1.10
CA LEU A 70 6.09 -11.50 -2.32
C LEU A 70 5.24 -11.65 -3.59
N LEU A 71 4.08 -11.02 -3.62
CA LEU A 71 3.09 -11.20 -4.67
C LEU A 71 3.60 -10.70 -6.02
N PRO A 72 3.25 -11.37 -7.12
CA PRO A 72 3.54 -10.86 -8.45
C PRO A 72 2.72 -9.59 -8.72
N VAL A 73 3.41 -8.52 -9.11
CA VAL A 73 2.80 -7.23 -9.47
C VAL A 73 2.92 -7.04 -10.97
N SER A 74 1.81 -6.84 -11.65
CA SER A 74 1.77 -6.65 -13.09
C SER A 74 1.40 -5.23 -13.46
N ARG A 75 2.12 -4.65 -14.43
CA ARG A 75 1.71 -3.41 -15.09
C ARG A 75 0.67 -3.72 -16.15
N VAL A 76 -0.41 -2.97 -16.15
CA VAL A 76 -1.50 -3.12 -17.12
C VAL A 76 -1.67 -1.81 -17.90
N GLY A 77 -1.97 -1.95 -19.19
CA GLY A 77 -2.23 -0.84 -20.09
C GLY A 77 -1.01 -0.35 -20.87
N THR A 78 -1.27 0.50 -21.88
CA THR A 78 -0.24 0.98 -22.82
C THR A 78 0.62 2.09 -22.26
N SER A 79 0.06 2.93 -21.39
CA SER A 79 0.77 4.06 -20.74
C SER A 79 1.39 3.71 -19.39
N GLY A 80 1.41 2.51 -19.01
CA GLY A 80 1.88 1.86 -17.78
C GLY A 80 2.47 2.73 -16.67
N VAL A 81 2.25 2.33 -15.45
CA VAL A 81 2.85 2.94 -14.24
C VAL A 81 4.37 2.85 -14.31
N ILE A 82 5.08 3.88 -13.86
CA ILE A 82 6.54 3.90 -13.73
C ILE A 82 6.95 4.33 -12.32
N THR A 83 8.16 3.99 -11.91
CA THR A 83 8.78 4.60 -10.74
C THR A 83 9.30 6.00 -11.10
N SER A 84 9.17 6.95 -10.19
CA SER A 84 9.61 8.33 -10.37
C SER A 84 10.42 8.80 -9.18
N THR A 85 11.64 9.26 -9.44
CA THR A 85 12.50 9.90 -8.43
C THR A 85 12.26 11.40 -8.32
N THR A 86 11.34 11.95 -9.10
CA THR A 86 11.00 13.39 -9.04
C THR A 86 10.24 13.75 -7.77
N ARG A 87 9.45 12.81 -7.27
CA ARG A 87 8.70 12.93 -6.01
C ARG A 87 8.68 11.59 -5.31
N SER A 88 9.04 11.57 -4.05
CA SER A 88 8.85 10.44 -3.14
C SER A 88 8.34 10.96 -1.81
N LYS A 89 7.61 10.16 -1.08
CA LYS A 89 7.26 10.47 0.32
C LYS A 89 8.35 9.95 1.22
N TYR A 90 8.77 8.73 0.97
CA TYR A 90 9.87 8.07 1.68
C TYR A 90 10.89 7.53 0.67
N GLU A 91 12.06 7.21 1.14
CA GLU A 91 13.17 6.65 0.37
C GLU A 91 13.45 7.45 -0.93
N SER A 92 13.58 6.81 -2.08
CA SER A 92 14.14 7.44 -3.29
C SER A 92 13.15 7.65 -4.43
N ALA A 93 12.03 6.94 -4.43
CA ALA A 93 11.07 6.95 -5.53
C ALA A 93 9.63 6.78 -5.06
N SER A 94 8.69 7.01 -5.96
CA SER A 94 7.27 6.69 -5.81
C SER A 94 6.72 6.13 -7.12
N GLY A 95 5.55 5.52 -7.10
CA GLY A 95 4.81 5.15 -8.29
C GLY A 95 4.18 6.37 -8.95
N LEU A 96 4.54 6.65 -10.20
CA LEU A 96 3.86 7.64 -11.04
C LEU A 96 2.85 6.94 -11.94
N PHE A 97 1.58 7.19 -11.68
CA PHE A 97 0.46 6.63 -12.43
C PHE A 97 0.05 7.57 -13.54
N PRO A 98 -0.25 7.07 -14.75
CA PRO A 98 -0.72 7.89 -15.85
C PRO A 98 -2.18 8.32 -15.65
N ASP A 99 -2.62 9.30 -16.44
CA ASP A 99 -4.01 9.78 -16.44
C ASP A 99 -4.97 8.80 -17.10
N SER A 100 -4.47 7.91 -17.94
CA SER A 100 -5.28 6.94 -18.69
C SER A 100 -4.47 5.70 -19.05
N ASN A 101 -5.16 4.59 -19.22
CA ASN A 101 -4.62 3.34 -19.76
C ASN A 101 -3.40 2.77 -19.01
N GLY A 102 -3.34 2.94 -17.68
CA GLY A 102 -2.24 2.35 -16.91
C GLY A 102 -2.53 2.22 -15.43
N TYR A 103 -2.37 1.01 -14.90
CA TYR A 103 -2.54 0.68 -13.50
C TYR A 103 -1.68 -0.53 -13.11
N LEU A 104 -1.61 -0.83 -11.83
CA LEU A 104 -1.01 -2.07 -11.34
C LEU A 104 -2.09 -3.07 -10.97
N SER A 105 -1.81 -4.34 -11.26
CA SER A 105 -2.68 -5.46 -10.92
C SER A 105 -1.92 -6.45 -10.04
N VAL A 106 -2.56 -6.89 -8.98
CA VAL A 106 -2.08 -7.95 -8.09
C VAL A 106 -3.17 -8.98 -7.92
N THR A 107 -2.85 -10.26 -8.11
CA THR A 107 -3.81 -11.37 -8.01
C THR A 107 -3.25 -12.46 -7.11
N HIS A 108 -3.96 -12.79 -6.02
CA HIS A 108 -3.58 -13.88 -5.12
C HIS A 108 -4.74 -14.24 -4.18
N PRO A 109 -4.97 -15.53 -3.84
CA PRO A 109 -6.04 -15.93 -2.93
C PRO A 109 -6.01 -15.20 -1.57
N ASN A 110 -4.84 -14.91 -1.03
CA ASN A 110 -4.68 -14.21 0.24
C ASN A 110 -5.10 -12.73 0.21
N LEU A 111 -5.39 -12.16 -0.95
CA LEU A 111 -5.94 -10.79 -1.03
C LEU A 111 -7.40 -10.71 -0.60
N ALA A 112 -8.14 -11.83 -0.58
CA ALA A 112 -9.51 -11.85 -0.10
C ALA A 112 -9.57 -11.41 1.38
N LEU A 113 -10.18 -10.26 1.63
CA LEU A 113 -10.31 -9.67 2.98
C LEU A 113 -11.48 -10.28 3.76
N GLY A 114 -12.43 -10.91 3.06
CA GLY A 114 -13.59 -11.52 3.66
C GLY A 114 -14.48 -10.53 4.41
N ALA A 115 -15.12 -10.99 5.47
CA ALA A 115 -15.83 -10.17 6.45
C ALA A 115 -14.93 -9.77 7.65
N GLY A 116 -13.62 -10.03 7.59
CA GLY A 116 -12.67 -9.80 8.67
C GLY A 116 -12.21 -8.36 8.81
N ASN A 117 -11.38 -8.14 9.81
CA ASN A 117 -10.71 -6.86 10.05
C ASN A 117 -9.61 -6.62 9.04
N PHE A 118 -9.43 -5.37 8.63
CA PHE A 118 -8.32 -5.00 7.75
C PHE A 118 -8.01 -3.50 7.81
N THR A 119 -6.82 -3.15 7.34
CA THR A 119 -6.40 -1.79 7.06
C THR A 119 -5.85 -1.75 5.64
N ILE A 120 -6.30 -0.78 4.85
CA ILE A 120 -5.73 -0.41 3.54
C ILE A 120 -5.23 1.02 3.67
N GLU A 121 -3.96 1.26 3.38
CA GLU A 121 -3.35 2.56 3.57
C GLU A 121 -2.32 2.87 2.48
N MET A 122 -2.09 4.16 2.26
CA MET A 122 -1.16 4.63 1.25
C MET A 122 -0.87 6.13 1.42
N TRP A 123 0.27 6.55 0.89
CA TRP A 123 0.57 7.96 0.67
C TRP A 123 0.25 8.36 -0.76
N LEU A 124 -0.35 9.53 -0.93
CA LEU A 124 -0.85 10.03 -2.20
C LEU A 124 -0.41 11.48 -2.40
N PHE A 125 -0.06 11.83 -3.66
CA PHE A 125 0.26 13.19 -4.04
C PHE A 125 -0.51 13.55 -5.31
N VAL A 126 -1.28 14.62 -5.26
CA VAL A 126 -2.07 15.15 -6.38
C VAL A 126 -1.62 16.56 -6.69
N ALA A 127 -1.10 16.80 -7.88
CA ALA A 127 -0.63 18.13 -8.27
C ALA A 127 -1.76 19.06 -8.69
N THR A 128 -2.77 18.53 -9.38
CA THR A 128 -3.89 19.31 -9.93
C THR A 128 -5.23 18.63 -9.63
N SER A 129 -6.28 19.44 -9.58
CA SER A 129 -7.64 18.90 -9.44
C SER A 129 -7.96 17.91 -10.53
N ARG A 130 -8.52 16.79 -10.14
CA ARG A 130 -8.89 15.69 -11.03
C ARG A 130 -10.30 15.20 -10.73
N SER A 131 -10.91 14.58 -11.72
CA SER A 131 -12.26 14.07 -11.62
C SER A 131 -12.32 12.57 -11.91
N ASN A 132 -13.00 11.81 -11.07
CA ASN A 132 -13.25 10.37 -11.21
C ASN A 132 -11.98 9.50 -11.32
N ASN A 133 -10.91 9.88 -10.66
CA ASN A 133 -9.67 9.13 -10.71
C ASN A 133 -9.67 8.00 -9.69
N GLY A 134 -9.54 6.78 -10.17
CA GLY A 134 -9.48 5.58 -9.34
C GLY A 134 -8.15 5.44 -8.63
N ILE A 135 -8.19 5.31 -7.31
CA ILE A 135 -7.01 5.04 -6.47
C ILE A 135 -6.83 3.54 -6.28
N LEU A 136 -7.93 2.85 -5.98
CA LEU A 136 -7.94 1.42 -5.72
C LEU A 136 -9.32 0.85 -6.04
N SER A 137 -9.33 -0.34 -6.65
CA SER A 137 -10.53 -1.15 -6.78
C SER A 137 -10.24 -2.60 -6.41
N LEU A 138 -11.13 -3.19 -5.61
CA LEU A 138 -11.15 -4.63 -5.36
C LEU A 138 -12.15 -5.26 -6.33
N GLY A 139 -11.65 -6.07 -7.26
CA GLY A 139 -12.47 -6.70 -8.29
C GLY A 139 -12.79 -5.78 -9.47
N THR A 140 -13.82 -6.11 -10.22
CA THR A 140 -14.13 -5.55 -11.55
C THR A 140 -15.41 -4.72 -11.60
N SER A 141 -16.04 -4.42 -10.47
CA SER A 141 -17.32 -3.72 -10.42
C SER A 141 -17.36 -2.68 -9.29
N ASP A 142 -18.14 -1.64 -9.53
CA ASP A 142 -18.34 -0.50 -8.62
C ASP A 142 -19.05 -0.89 -7.31
N SER A 143 -19.83 -1.97 -7.35
CA SER A 143 -20.54 -2.48 -6.18
C SER A 143 -19.65 -3.14 -5.12
N ILE A 144 -18.34 -3.28 -5.44
CA ILE A 144 -17.33 -3.80 -4.54
C ILE A 144 -16.63 -2.62 -3.88
N PHE A 145 -15.49 -2.83 -3.27
CA PHE A 145 -14.73 -1.75 -2.63
C PHE A 145 -13.96 -0.93 -3.67
N THR A 146 -14.17 0.36 -3.69
CA THR A 146 -13.39 1.33 -4.49
C THR A 146 -12.99 2.53 -3.67
N VAL A 147 -11.82 3.10 -3.97
CA VAL A 147 -11.37 4.40 -3.47
C VAL A 147 -11.14 5.30 -4.69
N ILE A 148 -11.81 6.41 -4.74
CA ILE A 148 -11.70 7.34 -5.87
C ILE A 148 -11.63 8.80 -5.40
N LEU A 149 -11.08 9.67 -6.26
CA LEU A 149 -11.34 11.10 -6.21
C LEU A 149 -12.52 11.41 -7.11
N SER A 150 -13.55 12.04 -6.55
CA SER A 150 -14.77 12.41 -7.27
C SER A 150 -14.52 13.50 -8.31
N ALA A 151 -15.41 13.55 -9.30
CA ALA A 151 -15.44 14.56 -10.37
C ALA A 151 -15.52 16.01 -9.89
N VAL A 152 -15.90 16.26 -8.65
CA VAL A 152 -16.08 17.60 -8.11
C VAL A 152 -15.05 17.86 -7.01
N SER A 153 -14.10 18.75 -7.29
CA SER A 153 -13.23 19.38 -6.26
C SER A 153 -12.41 18.43 -5.38
N ASN A 154 -11.86 17.34 -5.93
CA ASN A 154 -10.96 16.40 -5.21
C ASN A 154 -11.55 15.78 -3.94
N PHE A 155 -12.83 15.50 -3.93
CA PHE A 155 -13.43 14.81 -2.80
C PHE A 155 -13.15 13.31 -2.84
N LEU A 156 -12.71 12.76 -1.71
CA LEU A 156 -12.60 11.32 -1.49
C LEU A 156 -13.99 10.69 -1.45
N ARG A 157 -14.09 9.52 -2.11
CA ARG A 157 -15.20 8.58 -1.99
C ARG A 157 -14.68 7.19 -1.75
N VAL A 158 -15.33 6.44 -0.89
CA VAL A 158 -14.97 5.06 -0.57
C VAL A 158 -16.22 4.21 -0.59
N ALA A 159 -16.15 3.04 -1.25
CA ALA A 159 -17.18 2.01 -1.24
C ALA A 159 -18.61 2.54 -1.52
N GLY A 160 -18.76 3.37 -2.56
CA GLY A 160 -20.08 3.90 -2.97
C GLY A 160 -20.62 5.04 -2.09
N SER A 161 -19.84 5.55 -1.13
CA SER A 161 -20.23 6.70 -0.31
C SER A 161 -20.43 7.98 -1.14
N SER A 162 -21.09 8.97 -0.56
CA SER A 162 -21.05 10.35 -1.05
C SER A 162 -19.66 10.96 -0.87
N ASN A 163 -19.43 12.17 -1.40
CA ASN A 163 -18.19 12.90 -1.17
C ASN A 163 -17.94 13.08 0.35
N ILE A 164 -16.81 12.60 0.83
CA ILE A 164 -16.48 12.55 2.26
C ILE A 164 -15.70 13.80 2.67
N ALA A 165 -14.53 14.03 2.03
CA ALA A 165 -13.62 15.13 2.35
C ALA A 165 -12.81 15.50 1.12
N SER A 166 -12.44 16.78 1.00
CA SER A 166 -11.46 17.21 0.00
C SER A 166 -10.05 16.84 0.44
N VAL A 167 -9.20 16.43 -0.53
CA VAL A 167 -7.79 16.17 -0.27
C VAL A 167 -6.93 17.39 -0.59
N PRO A 168 -5.78 17.56 0.06
CA PRO A 168 -4.85 18.63 -0.26
C PRO A 168 -4.25 18.44 -1.66
N LEU A 169 -3.95 19.56 -2.33
CA LEU A 169 -3.19 19.56 -3.59
C LEU A 169 -1.73 19.97 -3.34
N ASN A 170 -0.85 19.54 -4.22
CA ASN A 170 0.59 19.84 -4.18
C ASN A 170 1.30 19.48 -2.88
N SER A 171 0.76 18.53 -2.16
CA SER A 171 1.38 17.97 -0.95
C SER A 171 1.05 16.49 -0.82
N TRP A 172 1.92 15.75 -0.15
CA TRP A 172 1.63 14.37 0.23
C TRP A 172 0.56 14.34 1.32
N PHE A 173 -0.35 13.39 1.22
CA PHE A 173 -1.31 13.07 2.26
C PHE A 173 -1.44 11.57 2.44
N HIS A 174 -1.66 11.16 3.67
CA HIS A 174 -1.90 9.78 4.04
C HIS A 174 -3.38 9.46 4.05
N LEU A 175 -3.74 8.34 3.45
CA LEU A 175 -5.09 7.79 3.49
C LEU A 175 -5.05 6.41 4.12
N ALA A 176 -5.92 6.17 5.12
CA ALA A 176 -6.13 4.84 5.68
C ALA A 176 -7.61 4.53 5.81
N TYR A 177 -8.03 3.40 5.26
CA TYR A 177 -9.34 2.81 5.48
C TYR A 177 -9.20 1.59 6.38
N VAL A 178 -9.89 1.61 7.52
CA VAL A 178 -9.80 0.59 8.55
C VAL A 178 -11.17 -0.01 8.78
N ARG A 179 -11.29 -1.32 8.75
CA ARG A 179 -12.46 -2.05 9.24
C ARG A 179 -12.09 -2.82 10.50
N GLU A 180 -12.68 -2.46 11.61
CA GLU A 180 -12.51 -3.11 12.92
C GLU A 180 -13.62 -4.08 13.27
N GLY A 181 -14.56 -4.28 12.35
CA GLY A 181 -15.69 -5.17 12.47
C GLY A 181 -16.78 -4.84 11.47
N THR A 182 -17.94 -5.48 11.58
CA THR A 182 -19.10 -5.31 10.70
C THR A 182 -20.27 -4.57 11.37
N GLY A 183 -20.08 -4.13 12.60
CA GLY A 183 -21.07 -3.40 13.38
C GLY A 183 -21.13 -1.91 13.01
N THR A 184 -21.96 -1.18 13.74
CA THR A 184 -22.18 0.26 13.52
C THR A 184 -20.90 1.05 13.72
N ASN A 185 -20.55 1.90 12.73
CA ASN A 185 -19.40 2.79 12.76
C ASN A 185 -18.03 2.08 12.90
N GLN A 186 -17.94 0.80 12.54
CA GLN A 186 -16.71 0.02 12.60
C GLN A 186 -15.87 0.03 11.32
N ALA A 187 -16.32 0.74 10.30
CA ALA A 187 -15.51 1.09 9.14
C ALA A 187 -15.13 2.57 9.22
N LYS A 188 -13.85 2.87 9.24
CA LYS A 188 -13.28 4.20 9.52
C LYS A 188 -12.37 4.65 8.38
N LEU A 189 -12.47 5.92 8.02
CA LEU A 189 -11.58 6.55 7.04
C LEU A 189 -10.79 7.65 7.73
N TYR A 190 -9.47 7.60 7.58
CA TYR A 190 -8.54 8.57 8.13
C TYR A 190 -7.84 9.31 7.00
N LEU A 191 -7.75 10.64 7.12
CA LEU A 191 -6.93 11.50 6.27
C LEU A 191 -5.86 12.16 7.14
N ASN A 192 -4.60 11.96 6.80
CA ASN A 192 -3.46 12.41 7.61
C ASN A 192 -3.58 12.00 9.09
N GLY A 193 -4.05 10.76 9.32
CA GLY A 193 -4.26 10.21 10.65
C GLY A 193 -5.46 10.75 11.43
N THR A 194 -6.21 11.70 10.87
CA THR A 194 -7.45 12.22 11.48
C THR A 194 -8.65 11.44 10.96
N LEU A 195 -9.52 10.97 11.84
CA LEU A 195 -10.78 10.32 11.47
C LEU A 195 -11.70 11.35 10.78
N ILE A 196 -12.05 11.10 9.53
CA ILE A 196 -12.90 11.98 8.71
C ILE A 196 -14.25 11.37 8.35
N ASN A 197 -14.38 10.05 8.47
CA ASN A 197 -15.64 9.34 8.24
C ASN A 197 -15.67 8.02 8.98
N GLN A 198 -16.87 7.61 9.38
CA GLN A 198 -17.14 6.27 9.90
C GLN A 198 -18.51 5.78 9.42
N ALA A 199 -18.61 4.47 9.19
CA ALA A 199 -19.79 3.84 8.62
C ALA A 199 -19.93 2.38 9.09
N THR A 200 -21.10 1.82 8.88
CA THR A 200 -21.32 0.38 8.95
C THR A 200 -20.92 -0.25 7.63
N ASN A 201 -20.06 -1.26 7.65
CA ASN A 201 -19.64 -2.00 6.47
C ASN A 201 -19.60 -3.49 6.76
N ALA A 202 -20.69 -4.18 6.41
CA ALA A 202 -20.84 -5.62 6.59
C ALA A 202 -20.50 -6.43 5.32
N SER A 203 -19.92 -5.81 4.30
CA SER A 203 -19.59 -6.46 3.04
C SER A 203 -18.55 -7.57 3.23
N ASN A 204 -18.72 -8.65 2.45
CA ASN A 204 -17.76 -9.74 2.38
C ASN A 204 -16.88 -9.56 1.14
N TYR A 205 -15.63 -9.15 1.34
CA TYR A 205 -14.67 -8.84 0.28
C TYR A 205 -13.86 -10.08 -0.10
N ASN A 206 -14.43 -10.96 -0.89
CA ASN A 206 -13.81 -12.21 -1.35
C ASN A 206 -12.97 -12.06 -2.62
N GLN A 207 -12.73 -10.83 -3.07
CA GLN A 207 -11.93 -10.56 -4.26
C GLN A 207 -10.47 -10.92 -4.02
N THR A 208 -9.93 -11.69 -4.94
CA THR A 208 -8.52 -12.11 -4.98
C THR A 208 -7.69 -11.29 -5.95
N PHE A 209 -8.23 -10.16 -6.40
CA PHE A 209 -7.66 -9.30 -7.43
C PHE A 209 -7.82 -7.84 -7.03
N TYR A 210 -6.72 -7.09 -7.06
CA TYR A 210 -6.68 -5.65 -6.84
C TYR A 210 -6.20 -4.92 -8.08
N SER A 211 -6.90 -3.85 -8.45
CA SER A 211 -6.49 -2.85 -9.44
C SER A 211 -6.09 -1.58 -8.71
N ILE A 212 -4.79 -1.25 -8.72
CA ILE A 212 -4.21 -0.11 -8.01
C ILE A 212 -3.95 1.01 -9.00
N GLY A 213 -4.50 2.19 -8.73
CA GLY A 213 -4.40 3.35 -9.60
C GLY A 213 -5.46 3.41 -10.69
N VAL A 214 -6.57 2.70 -10.56
CA VAL A 214 -7.67 2.73 -11.52
C VAL A 214 -9.02 2.47 -10.86
N TYR A 215 -10.08 2.99 -11.47
CA TYR A 215 -11.46 2.72 -11.14
C TYR A 215 -11.96 1.50 -11.95
N PHE A 216 -12.03 0.34 -11.31
CA PHE A 216 -12.42 -0.99 -11.81
C PHE A 216 -12.12 -1.25 -13.30
N SER A 217 -10.87 -1.06 -13.72
CA SER A 217 -10.40 -1.31 -15.10
C SER A 217 -11.07 -0.45 -16.19
N SER A 218 -11.75 0.64 -15.83
CA SER A 218 -12.57 1.44 -16.74
C SER A 218 -11.83 2.56 -17.47
N GLY A 219 -10.49 2.66 -17.31
CA GLY A 219 -9.69 3.73 -17.93
C GLY A 219 -9.59 5.03 -17.11
N PHE A 220 -10.34 5.17 -16.02
CA PHE A 220 -10.18 6.29 -15.08
C PHE A 220 -9.00 5.99 -14.13
N CYS A 221 -7.80 6.31 -14.60
CA CYS A 221 -6.57 6.05 -13.87
C CYS A 221 -6.25 7.17 -12.86
N TRP A 222 -5.34 6.87 -11.93
CA TRP A 222 -5.00 7.76 -10.83
C TRP A 222 -4.40 9.10 -11.30
N GLY A 223 -3.48 9.04 -12.29
CA GLY A 223 -2.87 10.24 -12.87
C GLY A 223 -2.04 11.07 -11.89
N ALA A 224 -1.42 10.45 -10.90
CA ALA A 224 -0.69 11.13 -9.84
C ALA A 224 0.33 10.19 -9.19
N ASN A 225 1.02 10.63 -8.12
CA ASN A 225 1.96 9.79 -7.41
C ASN A 225 1.29 9.03 -6.27
N MET A 226 1.78 7.81 -6.03
CA MET A 226 1.43 6.96 -4.88
C MET A 226 2.71 6.40 -4.28
N ASP A 227 2.73 6.31 -2.97
CA ASP A 227 3.85 5.76 -2.22
C ASP A 227 3.35 4.89 -1.07
N ASN A 228 4.11 3.85 -0.70
CA ASN A 228 3.84 2.98 0.42
C ASN A 228 2.38 2.47 0.51
N PHE A 229 1.89 1.86 -0.59
CA PHE A 229 0.60 1.17 -0.59
C PHE A 229 0.70 -0.11 0.22
N ARG A 230 -0.16 -0.25 1.24
CA ARG A 230 -0.13 -1.41 2.11
C ARG A 230 -1.54 -1.92 2.43
N VAL A 231 -1.68 -3.25 2.45
CA VAL A 231 -2.87 -3.95 2.90
C VAL A 231 -2.52 -4.92 4.02
N THR A 232 -3.19 -4.76 5.15
CA THR A 232 -2.97 -5.55 6.37
C THR A 232 -4.29 -6.17 6.83
N LYS A 233 -4.33 -7.47 7.06
CA LYS A 233 -5.51 -8.18 7.62
C LYS A 233 -5.56 -8.02 9.15
N ALA A 234 -5.50 -6.81 9.62
CA ALA A 234 -5.62 -6.42 11.02
C ALA A 234 -6.06 -4.96 11.12
N VAL A 235 -6.56 -4.59 12.30
CA VAL A 235 -6.83 -3.19 12.66
C VAL A 235 -5.51 -2.55 13.08
N ARG A 236 -5.02 -1.59 12.31
CA ARG A 236 -3.82 -0.82 12.69
C ARG A 236 -4.15 0.40 13.53
N TYR A 237 -5.27 1.05 13.25
CA TYR A 237 -5.66 2.32 13.85
C TYR A 237 -7.07 2.26 14.41
N LEU A 238 -7.22 2.50 15.70
CA LEU A 238 -8.51 2.57 16.40
C LEU A 238 -8.96 4.02 16.62
N THR A 239 -8.00 4.93 16.75
CA THR A 239 -8.20 6.36 17.03
C THR A 239 -7.34 7.20 16.09
N ASN A 240 -7.37 8.51 16.18
CA ASN A 240 -6.45 9.41 15.48
C ASN A 240 -4.99 9.04 15.79
N PHE A 241 -4.14 9.15 14.78
CA PHE A 241 -2.72 8.80 14.84
C PHE A 241 -1.87 9.80 14.04
N ASN A 242 -0.56 9.73 14.18
CA ASN A 242 0.36 10.50 13.35
C ASN A 242 1.01 9.57 12.31
N PRO A 243 0.66 9.65 11.02
CA PRO A 243 1.22 8.78 10.00
C PRO A 243 2.71 9.02 9.74
N GLU A 244 3.25 10.20 10.09
CA GLU A 244 4.68 10.51 9.93
C GLU A 244 5.57 9.75 10.93
N THR A 245 5.00 9.24 12.02
CA THR A 245 5.73 8.46 13.02
C THR A 245 5.60 6.96 12.81
N ASP A 246 4.88 6.54 11.77
CA ASP A 246 4.74 5.12 11.44
C ASP A 246 6.01 4.63 10.72
N THR A 247 6.96 4.14 11.49
CA THR A 247 8.25 3.64 11.01
C THR A 247 8.11 2.40 10.10
N TYR A 248 6.93 1.81 10.01
CA TYR A 248 6.68 0.67 9.12
C TYR A 248 6.30 1.09 7.71
N MET A 249 5.95 2.36 7.54
CA MET A 249 5.66 2.98 6.26
C MET A 249 6.86 3.75 5.69
N SER A 250 7.97 3.82 6.45
CA SER A 250 9.21 4.50 6.05
C SER A 250 10.28 3.54 5.56
#